data_47f5701cd5bb75366b66ed91990032ac
#
_entry.id   47f5701cd5bb75366b66ed91990032ac
#
_cell.length_a   1.000
_cell.length_b   1.000
_cell.length_c   1.000
_cell.angle_alpha   90.00
_cell.angle_beta   90.00
_cell.angle_gamma   90.00
#
_symmetry.space_group_name_H-M   'P 1'
#
loop_
_entity.id
_entity.type
_entity.pdbx_description
1 polymer ?
#
loop_
_entity_poly.entity_id
_entity_poly.type
_entity_poly.pdbx_seq_one_letter_code
_entity_poly.pdbx_strand_id
1 'polypeptide(L)'
;DGIRLLQTGNIGEGKFLEKEGKERFISRETFEKLKCKEVFSGDILISRLPEPVGRACLVPEKKQRMITAVDCTICRIDDKKIRRRYLCYYLQSANYYTQLKNSITGTTRKRISRKNLGNIEIKIPSDKKQEEVIKQLDLIVEIIDNKKKKLQLLDTLVKSRFVELFGDPYVNPLKWKRLKIKDAVTIEPQNGLYKPQSDYVADGTGTPILRIDGF
;
A
#
# COMPACT_ATOMS: atom_id res chain seq x y z
N ASP A 1 -24.96 -3.87 -14.64
CA ASP A 1 -24.86 -4.75 -13.44
C ASP A 1 -23.71 -5.76 -13.55
N GLY A 2 -22.49 -5.25 -13.48
CA GLY A 2 -21.27 -6.09 -13.49
C GLY A 2 -20.89 -6.61 -12.11
N ILE A 3 -20.27 -7.80 -12.07
CA ILE A 3 -19.68 -8.36 -10.85
C ILE A 3 -18.23 -7.86 -10.76
N ARG A 4 -17.87 -7.22 -9.64
CA ARG A 4 -16.56 -6.59 -9.48
C ARG A 4 -15.45 -7.64 -9.34
N LEU A 5 -14.39 -7.50 -10.13
CA LEU A 5 -13.20 -8.33 -10.08
C LEU A 5 -12.13 -7.69 -9.20
N LEU A 6 -11.92 -8.24 -8.02
CA LEU A 6 -10.86 -7.84 -7.11
C LEU A 6 -9.53 -8.47 -7.54
N GLN A 7 -8.50 -7.66 -7.58
CA GLN A 7 -7.14 -8.05 -7.97
C GLN A 7 -6.17 -7.86 -6.80
N THR A 8 -4.95 -8.37 -6.93
CA THR A 8 -3.90 -8.21 -5.90
C THR A 8 -3.65 -6.76 -5.52
N GLY A 9 -3.87 -5.83 -6.44
CA GLY A 9 -3.76 -4.40 -6.16
C GLY A 9 -4.89 -3.81 -5.29
N ASN A 10 -5.97 -4.56 -5.02
CA ASN A 10 -6.99 -4.16 -4.04
C ASN A 10 -6.62 -4.62 -2.61
N ILE A 11 -5.55 -5.42 -2.47
CA ILE A 11 -5.10 -5.97 -1.20
C ILE A 11 -3.89 -5.19 -0.73
N GLY A 12 -4.07 -4.32 0.25
CA GLY A 12 -2.98 -3.66 0.96
C GLY A 12 -2.59 -4.45 2.22
N GLU A 13 -1.64 -3.94 2.97
CA GLU A 13 -1.26 -4.48 4.29
C GLU A 13 -2.28 -3.99 5.32
N GLY A 14 -3.18 -4.87 5.72
CA GLY A 14 -4.27 -4.60 6.65
C GLY A 14 -5.41 -3.74 6.10
N LYS A 15 -5.30 -3.19 4.91
CA LYS A 15 -6.28 -2.27 4.32
C LYS A 15 -6.75 -2.72 2.96
N PHE A 16 -8.05 -2.68 2.73
CA PHE A 16 -8.63 -2.82 1.41
C PHE A 16 -8.39 -1.52 0.62
N LEU A 17 -7.85 -1.63 -0.59
CA LEU A 17 -7.53 -0.50 -1.45
C LEU A 17 -8.58 -0.36 -2.55
N GLU A 18 -9.34 0.70 -2.50
CA GLU A 18 -10.19 1.08 -3.63
C GLU A 18 -9.30 1.55 -4.80
N LYS A 19 -9.74 1.25 -6.01
CA LYS A 19 -9.08 1.72 -7.23
C LYS A 19 -10.11 2.48 -8.06
N GLU A 20 -10.53 3.61 -7.52
CA GLU A 20 -11.53 4.46 -8.16
C GLU A 20 -11.12 4.78 -9.61
N GLY A 21 -12.06 4.57 -10.53
CA GLY A 21 -11.84 4.76 -11.96
C GLY A 21 -10.98 3.69 -12.65
N LYS A 22 -10.54 2.64 -11.92
CA LYS A 22 -9.77 1.53 -12.46
C LYS A 22 -10.36 0.17 -12.08
N GLU A 23 -11.61 0.16 -11.68
CA GLU A 23 -12.33 -1.07 -11.34
C GLU A 23 -12.53 -1.93 -12.59
N ARG A 24 -12.49 -3.23 -12.37
CA ARG A 24 -12.80 -4.22 -13.41
C ARG A 24 -14.04 -5.00 -13.03
N PHE A 25 -14.80 -5.36 -14.02
CA PHE A 25 -16.04 -6.09 -13.87
C PHE A 25 -16.10 -7.24 -14.87
N ILE A 26 -16.86 -8.28 -14.51
CA ILE A 26 -17.25 -9.34 -15.43
C ILE A 26 -18.77 -9.35 -15.56
N SER A 27 -19.27 -9.93 -16.65
CA SER A 27 -20.71 -10.14 -16.84
C SER A 27 -21.22 -11.25 -15.94
N ARG A 28 -22.53 -11.25 -15.67
CA ARG A 28 -23.21 -12.33 -14.93
C ARG A 28 -23.06 -13.68 -15.64
N GLU A 29 -23.17 -13.68 -16.96
CA GLU A 29 -22.96 -14.89 -17.78
C GLU A 29 -21.56 -15.46 -17.55
N THR A 30 -20.52 -14.63 -17.60
CA THR A 30 -19.14 -15.05 -17.34
C THR A 30 -18.95 -15.60 -15.93
N PHE A 31 -19.59 -14.98 -14.93
CA PHE A 31 -19.57 -15.46 -13.54
C PHE A 31 -20.12 -16.87 -13.41
N GLU A 32 -21.29 -17.12 -14.01
CA GLU A 32 -21.97 -18.44 -13.97
C GLU A 32 -21.18 -19.50 -14.75
N LYS A 33 -20.69 -19.17 -15.95
CA LYS A 33 -19.89 -20.04 -16.80
C LYS A 33 -18.60 -20.50 -16.10
N LEU A 34 -17.90 -19.59 -15.43
CA LEU A 34 -16.63 -19.86 -14.75
C LEU A 34 -16.82 -20.43 -13.33
N LYS A 35 -18.04 -20.55 -12.83
CA LYS A 35 -18.37 -20.98 -11.46
C LYS A 35 -17.52 -20.27 -10.41
N CYS A 36 -17.39 -18.95 -10.55
CA CYS A 36 -16.55 -18.13 -9.69
C CYS A 36 -17.02 -18.17 -8.23
N LYS A 37 -16.06 -18.20 -7.30
CA LYS A 37 -16.38 -18.06 -5.87
C LYS A 37 -16.57 -16.59 -5.54
N GLU A 38 -17.71 -16.25 -4.95
CA GLU A 38 -18.06 -14.91 -4.53
C GLU A 38 -17.33 -14.53 -3.23
N VAL A 39 -16.92 -13.26 -3.16
CA VAL A 39 -16.32 -12.64 -1.99
C VAL A 39 -17.40 -11.87 -1.25
N PHE A 40 -17.44 -12.02 0.06
CA PHE A 40 -18.38 -11.31 0.92
C PHE A 40 -17.67 -10.34 1.85
N SER A 41 -18.41 -9.34 2.33
CA SER A 41 -17.94 -8.44 3.39
C SER A 41 -17.51 -9.27 4.61
N GLY A 42 -16.37 -8.94 5.17
CA GLY A 42 -15.77 -9.69 6.28
C GLY A 42 -14.89 -10.88 5.88
N ASP A 43 -14.83 -11.29 4.63
CA ASP A 43 -13.79 -12.20 4.15
C ASP A 43 -12.42 -11.54 4.25
N ILE A 44 -11.37 -12.32 4.46
CA ILE A 44 -9.99 -11.86 4.35
C ILE A 44 -9.46 -12.24 2.97
N LEU A 45 -8.92 -11.27 2.26
CA LEU A 45 -8.21 -11.50 1.00
C LEU A 45 -6.70 -11.51 1.24
N ILE A 46 -6.02 -12.47 0.63
CA ILE A 46 -4.56 -12.60 0.71
C ILE A 46 -3.98 -12.58 -0.70
N SER A 47 -3.02 -11.68 -0.95
CA SER A 47 -2.29 -11.62 -2.21
C SER A 47 -1.19 -12.67 -2.24
N ARG A 48 -1.16 -13.49 -3.30
CA ARG A 48 -0.10 -14.47 -3.51
C ARG A 48 1.11 -13.91 -4.27
N LEU A 49 1.02 -12.66 -4.70
CA LEU A 49 2.06 -11.94 -5.43
C LEU A 49 2.67 -10.81 -4.62
N PRO A 50 3.91 -10.36 -4.94
CA PRO A 50 4.53 -9.20 -4.32
C PRO A 50 3.76 -7.88 -4.60
N GLU A 51 4.10 -6.81 -3.95
CA GLU A 51 4.89 -6.66 -2.74
C GLU A 51 4.01 -6.19 -1.60
N PRO A 52 4.17 -6.75 -0.43
CA PRO A 52 4.79 -8.05 -0.13
C PRO A 52 3.90 -9.24 -0.49
N VAL A 53 4.52 -10.42 -0.78
CA VAL A 53 3.78 -11.68 -0.92
C VAL A 53 3.10 -11.99 0.41
N GLY A 54 1.83 -12.38 0.38
CA GLY A 54 1.09 -12.73 1.58
C GLY A 54 0.38 -11.55 2.26
N ARG A 55 0.53 -10.31 1.77
CA ARG A 55 -0.24 -9.19 2.34
C ARG A 55 -1.73 -9.48 2.29
N ALA A 56 -2.40 -9.09 3.35
CA ALA A 56 -3.80 -9.43 3.57
C ALA A 56 -4.62 -8.20 3.98
N CYS A 57 -5.91 -8.23 3.67
CA CYS A 57 -6.86 -7.22 4.14
C CYS A 57 -8.23 -7.81 4.39
N LEU A 58 -8.98 -7.18 5.27
CA LEU A 58 -10.39 -7.47 5.49
C LEU A 58 -11.22 -6.77 4.42
N VAL A 59 -12.18 -7.49 3.82
CA VAL A 59 -13.12 -6.92 2.85
C VAL A 59 -14.14 -6.06 3.59
N PRO A 60 -14.25 -4.77 3.27
CA PRO A 60 -15.22 -3.87 3.90
C PRO A 60 -16.64 -4.22 3.48
N GLU A 61 -17.62 -3.64 4.17
CA GLU A 61 -19.02 -3.77 3.77
C GLU A 61 -19.25 -3.14 2.40
N LYS A 62 -19.77 -3.94 1.46
CA LYS A 62 -20.07 -3.55 0.08
C LYS A 62 -21.39 -4.17 -0.36
N LYS A 63 -22.23 -3.39 -0.98
CA LYS A 63 -23.48 -3.89 -1.60
C LYS A 63 -23.24 -4.61 -2.92
N GLN A 64 -22.10 -4.36 -3.55
CA GLN A 64 -21.76 -4.91 -4.86
C GLN A 64 -21.24 -6.34 -4.75
N ARG A 65 -21.69 -7.21 -5.65
CA ARG A 65 -21.14 -8.57 -5.79
C ARG A 65 -19.69 -8.52 -6.26
N MET A 66 -18.85 -9.36 -5.67
CA MET A 66 -17.42 -9.35 -5.89
C MET A 66 -16.87 -10.76 -6.07
N ILE A 67 -15.84 -10.88 -6.90
CA ILE A 67 -15.01 -12.08 -7.08
C ILE A 67 -13.53 -11.70 -7.06
N THR A 68 -12.65 -12.68 -7.03
CA THR A 68 -11.20 -12.44 -7.07
C THR A 68 -10.55 -12.94 -8.36
N ALA A 69 -9.47 -12.28 -8.75
CA ALA A 69 -8.51 -12.79 -9.72
C ALA A 69 -7.72 -13.99 -9.13
N VAL A 70 -7.06 -14.74 -10.02
CA VAL A 70 -6.39 -16.02 -9.71
C VAL A 70 -5.33 -15.92 -8.61
N ASP A 71 -4.66 -14.78 -8.46
CA ASP A 71 -3.58 -14.57 -7.48
C ASP A 71 -4.05 -13.99 -6.14
N CYS A 72 -5.34 -13.91 -5.94
CA CYS A 72 -5.98 -13.59 -4.65
C CYS A 72 -6.53 -14.87 -4.03
N THR A 73 -6.33 -15.04 -2.73
CA THR A 73 -6.92 -16.13 -1.95
C THR A 73 -7.99 -15.56 -1.05
N ILE A 74 -9.18 -16.19 -1.08
CA ILE A 74 -10.30 -15.85 -0.18
C ILE A 74 -10.15 -16.72 1.08
N CYS A 75 -10.06 -16.07 2.23
CA CYS A 75 -10.03 -16.69 3.54
C CYS A 75 -11.32 -16.36 4.27
N ARG A 76 -12.26 -17.29 4.29
CA ARG A 76 -13.52 -17.15 5.02
C ARG A 76 -13.38 -17.79 6.38
N ILE A 77 -13.66 -17.02 7.42
CA ILE A 77 -13.34 -17.37 8.80
C ILE A 77 -14.58 -17.84 9.54
N ASP A 78 -14.41 -18.89 10.33
CA ASP A 78 -15.36 -19.27 11.37
C ASP A 78 -15.06 -18.44 12.64
N ASP A 79 -15.88 -17.43 12.91
CA ASP A 79 -15.69 -16.51 14.04
C ASP A 79 -15.76 -17.18 15.42
N LYS A 80 -16.26 -18.42 15.50
CA LYS A 80 -16.24 -19.22 16.74
C LYS A 80 -14.83 -19.69 17.12
N LYS A 81 -13.93 -19.79 16.13
CA LYS A 81 -12.55 -20.27 16.34
C LYS A 81 -11.57 -19.12 16.48
N ILE A 82 -11.72 -18.09 15.68
CA ILE A 82 -10.80 -16.95 15.65
C ILE A 82 -11.52 -15.69 15.15
N ARG A 83 -11.31 -14.57 15.82
CA ARG A 83 -11.85 -13.28 15.38
C ARG A 83 -11.17 -12.84 14.08
N ARG A 84 -11.96 -12.56 13.03
CA ARG A 84 -11.44 -12.16 11.70
C ARG A 84 -10.52 -10.93 11.76
N ARG A 85 -10.82 -9.97 12.62
CA ARG A 85 -9.99 -8.77 12.80
C ARG A 85 -8.63 -9.10 13.42
N TYR A 86 -8.61 -10.00 14.44
CA TYR A 86 -7.38 -10.52 15.01
C TYR A 86 -6.51 -11.24 13.96
N LEU A 87 -7.12 -12.11 13.16
CA LEU A 87 -6.40 -12.81 12.09
C LEU A 87 -5.83 -11.81 11.07
N CYS A 88 -6.60 -10.81 10.66
CA CYS A 88 -6.12 -9.79 9.74
C CYS A 88 -4.87 -9.06 10.28
N TYR A 89 -4.79 -8.78 11.58
CA TYR A 89 -3.60 -8.24 12.22
C TYR A 89 -2.45 -9.25 12.30
N TYR A 90 -2.75 -10.52 12.64
CA TYR A 90 -1.73 -11.57 12.66
C TYR A 90 -1.03 -11.72 11.31
N LEU A 91 -1.79 -11.64 10.21
CA LEU A 91 -1.29 -11.69 8.83
C LEU A 91 -0.46 -10.45 8.40
N GLN A 92 -0.17 -9.54 9.32
CA GLN A 92 0.75 -8.42 9.15
C GLN A 92 1.96 -8.53 10.08
N SER A 93 2.03 -9.59 10.91
CA SER A 93 3.08 -9.75 11.90
C SER A 93 4.40 -10.25 11.31
N ALA A 94 5.50 -9.93 11.99
CA ALA A 94 6.83 -10.43 11.63
C ALA A 94 6.88 -11.97 11.63
N ASN A 95 6.17 -12.63 12.57
CA ASN A 95 6.09 -14.09 12.64
C ASN A 95 5.47 -14.68 11.37
N TYR A 96 4.35 -14.12 10.91
CA TYR A 96 3.70 -14.54 9.68
C TYR A 96 4.63 -14.40 8.47
N TYR A 97 5.28 -13.25 8.31
CA TYR A 97 6.20 -13.02 7.18
C TYR A 97 7.46 -13.90 7.26
N THR A 98 7.94 -14.24 8.44
CA THR A 98 9.05 -15.18 8.61
C THR A 98 8.69 -16.58 8.13
N GLN A 99 7.50 -17.07 8.46
CA GLN A 99 7.00 -18.36 7.95
C GLN A 99 6.80 -18.33 6.42
N LEU A 100 6.30 -17.21 5.88
CA LEU A 100 6.12 -17.04 4.44
C LEU A 100 7.43 -17.13 3.66
N LYS A 101 8.52 -16.52 4.14
CA LYS A 101 9.81 -16.49 3.44
C LYS A 101 10.29 -17.88 3.04
N ASN A 102 10.08 -18.87 3.90
CA ASN A 102 10.48 -20.26 3.66
C ASN A 102 9.61 -21.00 2.65
N SER A 103 8.47 -20.42 2.28
CA SER A 103 7.44 -21.04 1.44
C SER A 103 7.21 -20.34 0.10
N ILE A 104 7.90 -19.21 -0.11
CA ILE A 104 7.84 -18.44 -1.36
C ILE A 104 8.72 -19.11 -2.41
N THR A 105 8.20 -19.27 -3.61
CA THR A 105 8.89 -19.84 -4.78
C THR A 105 8.93 -18.86 -5.94
N GLY A 106 9.79 -19.10 -6.90
CA GLY A 106 9.95 -18.30 -8.11
C GLY A 106 11.10 -17.30 -8.03
N THR A 107 11.97 -17.30 -9.02
CA THR A 107 13.12 -16.39 -9.15
C THR A 107 12.71 -15.04 -9.73
N THR A 108 12.03 -15.05 -10.87
CA THR A 108 11.60 -13.84 -11.58
C THR A 108 10.31 -13.27 -11.02
N ARG A 109 9.36 -14.12 -10.62
CA ARG A 109 8.08 -13.72 -10.04
C ARG A 109 7.81 -14.49 -8.76
N LYS A 110 8.18 -13.92 -7.63
CA LYS A 110 7.94 -14.51 -6.31
C LYS A 110 6.46 -14.77 -6.10
N ARG A 111 6.11 -15.95 -5.61
CA ARG A 111 4.72 -16.37 -5.38
C ARG A 111 4.64 -17.40 -4.25
N ILE A 112 3.52 -17.38 -3.51
CA ILE A 112 3.18 -18.48 -2.59
C ILE A 112 2.05 -19.33 -3.17
N SER A 113 2.15 -20.66 -3.02
CA SER A 113 1.07 -21.57 -3.37
C SER A 113 -0.06 -21.51 -2.33
N ARG A 114 -1.29 -21.89 -2.72
CA ARG A 114 -2.41 -22.00 -1.76
C ARG A 114 -2.12 -23.05 -0.69
N LYS A 115 -1.47 -24.16 -1.06
CA LYS A 115 -1.08 -25.24 -0.15
C LYS A 115 -0.11 -24.70 0.92
N ASN A 116 0.96 -24.02 0.50
CA ASN A 116 1.94 -23.46 1.43
C ASN A 116 1.33 -22.38 2.33
N LEU A 117 0.47 -21.53 1.77
CA LEU A 117 -0.26 -20.53 2.55
C LEU A 117 -1.16 -21.19 3.62
N GLY A 118 -1.83 -22.31 3.28
CA GLY A 118 -2.67 -23.06 4.21
C GLY A 118 -1.91 -23.79 5.32
N ASN A 119 -0.61 -24.00 5.17
CA ASN A 119 0.26 -24.64 6.16
C ASN A 119 0.90 -23.65 7.16
N ILE A 120 0.61 -22.36 7.03
CA ILE A 120 1.11 -21.35 7.97
C ILE A 120 0.40 -21.54 9.33
N GLU A 121 1.20 -21.66 10.37
CA GLU A 121 0.70 -21.82 11.73
C GLU A 121 0.31 -20.48 12.35
N ILE A 122 -0.86 -20.46 12.98
CA ILE A 122 -1.42 -19.27 13.62
C ILE A 122 -1.54 -19.52 15.11
N LYS A 123 -0.98 -18.65 15.93
CA LYS A 123 -1.19 -18.68 17.39
C LYS A 123 -2.53 -18.04 17.72
N ILE A 124 -3.42 -18.79 18.33
CA ILE A 124 -4.77 -18.36 18.70
C ILE A 124 -4.85 -18.22 20.22
N PRO A 125 -4.76 -17.00 20.77
CA PRO A 125 -4.97 -16.79 22.21
C PRO A 125 -6.47 -16.89 22.57
N SER A 126 -6.77 -16.77 23.87
CA SER A 126 -8.16 -16.73 24.34
C SER A 126 -8.95 -15.60 23.67
N ASP A 127 -10.25 -15.75 23.54
CA ASP A 127 -11.12 -14.76 22.89
C ASP A 127 -11.00 -13.36 23.52
N LYS A 128 -10.95 -13.30 24.87
CA LYS A 128 -10.69 -12.05 25.60
C LYS A 128 -9.37 -11.39 25.18
N LYS A 129 -8.31 -12.20 25.01
CA LYS A 129 -7.00 -11.68 24.61
C LYS A 129 -6.99 -11.21 23.16
N GLN A 130 -7.71 -11.91 22.27
CA GLN A 130 -7.90 -11.44 20.89
C GLN A 130 -8.58 -10.05 20.87
N GLU A 131 -9.61 -9.86 21.70
CA GLU A 131 -10.33 -8.60 21.79
C GLU A 131 -9.46 -7.46 22.32
N GLU A 132 -8.66 -7.71 23.35
CA GLU A 132 -7.69 -6.73 23.85
C GLU A 132 -6.69 -6.29 22.77
N VAL A 133 -6.12 -7.27 22.04
CA VAL A 133 -5.17 -6.99 20.94
C VAL A 133 -5.84 -6.19 19.84
N ILE A 134 -7.07 -6.54 19.44
CA ILE A 134 -7.82 -5.80 18.43
C ILE A 134 -8.00 -4.35 18.86
N LYS A 135 -8.50 -4.10 20.09
CA LYS A 135 -8.73 -2.75 20.60
C LYS A 135 -7.46 -1.88 20.57
N GLN A 136 -6.33 -2.45 21.01
CA GLN A 136 -5.06 -1.73 21.02
C GLN A 136 -4.57 -1.40 19.61
N LEU A 137 -4.62 -2.37 18.70
CA LEU A 137 -4.15 -2.17 17.33
C LEU A 137 -5.09 -1.27 16.51
N ASP A 138 -6.40 -1.36 16.73
CA ASP A 138 -7.36 -0.45 16.10
C ASP A 138 -7.10 1.00 16.50
N LEU A 139 -6.83 1.27 17.78
CA LEU A 139 -6.46 2.61 18.26
C LEU A 139 -5.16 3.11 17.61
N ILE A 140 -4.14 2.26 17.50
CA ILE A 140 -2.87 2.62 16.84
C ILE A 140 -3.10 2.94 15.36
N VAL A 141 -3.90 2.14 14.65
CA VAL A 141 -4.23 2.39 13.25
C VAL A 141 -4.97 3.71 13.09
N GLU A 142 -5.93 4.01 13.97
CA GLU A 142 -6.66 5.28 13.96
C GLU A 142 -5.71 6.48 14.17
N ILE A 143 -4.79 6.38 15.13
CA ILE A 143 -3.78 7.43 15.38
C ILE A 143 -2.92 7.65 14.14
N ILE A 144 -2.44 6.57 13.49
CA ILE A 144 -1.64 6.65 12.28
C ILE A 144 -2.42 7.33 11.15
N ASP A 145 -3.67 6.96 10.94
CA ASP A 145 -4.51 7.53 9.89
C ASP A 145 -4.82 9.02 10.15
N ASN A 146 -5.08 9.40 11.39
CA ASN A 146 -5.27 10.80 11.78
C ASN A 146 -3.99 11.62 11.56
N LYS A 147 -2.81 11.07 11.89
CA LYS A 147 -1.53 11.75 11.63
C LYS A 147 -1.27 11.92 10.13
N LYS A 148 -1.55 10.91 9.31
CA LYS A 148 -1.43 11.02 7.84
C LYS A 148 -2.35 12.09 7.27
N LYS A 149 -3.61 12.14 7.70
CA LYS A 149 -4.55 13.20 7.30
C LYS A 149 -4.03 14.58 7.70
N LYS A 150 -3.50 14.71 8.93
CA LYS A 150 -2.93 15.98 9.40
C LYS A 150 -1.75 16.43 8.53
N LEU A 151 -0.84 15.54 8.14
CA LEU A 151 0.25 15.86 7.22
C LEU A 151 -0.28 16.37 5.88
N GLN A 152 -1.27 15.67 5.28
CA GLN A 152 -1.88 16.10 4.01
C GLN A 152 -2.54 17.49 4.13
N LEU A 153 -3.19 17.78 5.25
CA LEU A 153 -3.78 19.10 5.50
C LEU A 153 -2.72 20.19 5.66
N LEU A 154 -1.58 19.90 6.30
CA LEU A 154 -0.45 20.82 6.40
C LEU A 154 0.16 21.12 5.03
N ASP A 155 0.35 20.11 4.18
CA ASP A 155 0.81 20.31 2.80
C ASP A 155 -0.15 21.19 1.99
N THR A 156 -1.44 20.97 2.16
CA THR A 156 -2.47 21.79 1.52
C THR A 156 -2.44 23.23 2.05
N LEU A 157 -2.26 23.40 3.36
CA LEU A 157 -2.16 24.73 3.99
C LEU A 157 -0.96 25.53 3.45
N VAL A 158 0.21 24.88 3.33
CA VAL A 158 1.41 25.52 2.75
C VAL A 158 1.12 26.01 1.33
N LYS A 159 0.53 25.17 0.50
CA LYS A 159 0.16 25.55 -0.88
C LYS A 159 -0.86 26.67 -0.92
N SER A 160 -1.91 26.60 -0.11
CA SER A 160 -2.94 27.63 -0.04
C SER A 160 -2.37 28.96 0.44
N ARG A 161 -1.50 28.92 1.45
CA ARG A 161 -0.85 30.12 1.99
C ARG A 161 0.10 30.75 0.98
N PHE A 162 0.79 29.92 0.19
CA PHE A 162 1.61 30.42 -0.93
C PHE A 162 0.73 31.18 -1.94
N VAL A 163 -0.38 30.61 -2.36
CA VAL A 163 -1.29 31.26 -3.33
C VAL A 163 -1.91 32.54 -2.74
N GLU A 164 -2.26 32.53 -1.45
CA GLU A 164 -2.79 33.71 -0.77
C GLU A 164 -1.79 34.88 -0.74
N LEU A 165 -0.52 34.59 -0.45
CA LEU A 165 0.53 35.61 -0.33
C LEU A 165 1.07 36.10 -1.68
N PHE A 166 1.20 35.20 -2.63
CA PHE A 166 1.88 35.46 -3.90
C PHE A 166 0.94 35.45 -5.13
N GLY A 167 -0.31 35.10 -4.95
CA GLY A 167 -1.25 34.87 -6.02
C GLY A 167 -0.98 33.54 -6.75
N ASP A 168 -1.90 33.17 -7.65
CA ASP A 168 -1.70 32.01 -8.52
C ASP A 168 -0.54 32.26 -9.49
N PRO A 169 0.53 31.47 -9.47
CA PRO A 169 1.71 31.68 -10.31
C PRO A 169 1.44 31.55 -11.81
N TYR A 170 0.39 30.83 -12.21
CA TYR A 170 0.00 30.71 -13.62
C TYR A 170 -0.71 31.97 -14.12
N VAL A 171 -1.66 32.47 -13.34
CA VAL A 171 -2.46 33.66 -13.66
C VAL A 171 -1.68 34.95 -13.38
N ASN A 172 -0.83 34.95 -12.34
CA ASN A 172 -0.07 36.09 -11.83
C ASN A 172 -0.95 37.33 -11.59
N PRO A 173 -2.00 37.23 -10.76
CA PRO A 173 -2.96 38.33 -10.56
C PRO A 173 -2.35 39.55 -9.90
N LEU A 174 -1.26 39.38 -9.15
CA LEU A 174 -0.52 40.47 -8.50
C LEU A 174 0.54 41.11 -9.40
N LYS A 175 0.64 40.67 -10.67
CA LYS A 175 1.54 41.22 -11.70
C LYS A 175 3.02 41.22 -11.28
N TRP A 176 3.45 40.19 -10.53
CA TRP A 176 4.86 40.02 -10.17
C TRP A 176 5.76 39.98 -11.43
N LYS A 177 6.93 40.60 -11.33
CA LYS A 177 7.93 40.52 -12.38
C LYS A 177 8.33 39.05 -12.61
N ARG A 178 8.37 38.65 -13.88
CA ARG A 178 8.84 37.34 -14.29
C ARG A 178 10.28 37.42 -14.75
N LEU A 179 11.14 36.57 -14.20
CA LEU A 179 12.54 36.43 -14.62
C LEU A 179 12.76 34.99 -15.09
N LYS A 180 13.67 34.80 -16.01
CA LYS A 180 14.19 33.46 -16.32
C LYS A 180 15.16 33.04 -15.22
N ILE A 181 15.25 31.76 -14.93
CA ILE A 181 16.14 31.25 -13.88
C ILE A 181 17.59 31.76 -14.13
N LYS A 182 18.06 31.72 -15.38
CA LYS A 182 19.40 32.21 -15.74
C LYS A 182 19.64 33.68 -15.39
N ASP A 183 18.58 34.50 -15.37
CA ASP A 183 18.67 35.92 -15.05
C ASP A 183 18.57 36.21 -13.54
N ALA A 184 18.20 35.17 -12.77
CA ALA A 184 18.02 35.24 -11.32
C ALA A 184 19.18 34.63 -10.52
N VAL A 185 20.09 33.92 -11.19
CA VAL A 185 21.23 33.25 -10.55
C VAL A 185 22.53 33.94 -10.86
N THR A 186 23.50 33.93 -9.93
CA THR A 186 24.82 34.51 -10.12
C THR A 186 25.77 33.59 -10.91
N ILE A 187 25.50 32.32 -10.89
CA ILE A 187 26.25 31.31 -11.63
C ILE A 187 25.26 30.53 -12.49
N GLU A 188 25.51 30.38 -13.76
CA GLU A 188 24.65 29.64 -14.66
C GLU A 188 24.46 28.18 -14.18
N PRO A 189 23.26 27.60 -14.34
CA PRO A 189 23.00 26.20 -14.00
C PRO A 189 24.03 25.31 -14.71
N GLN A 190 24.74 24.50 -13.93
CA GLN A 190 25.77 23.58 -14.43
C GLN A 190 25.37 22.13 -14.15
N ASN A 191 25.85 21.24 -15.00
CA ASN A 191 25.72 19.80 -14.73
C ASN A 191 26.64 19.42 -13.56
N GLY A 192 26.14 18.51 -12.71
CA GLY A 192 26.96 17.90 -11.67
C GLY A 192 28.14 17.10 -12.27
N LEU A 193 29.10 16.80 -11.43
CA LEU A 193 30.25 15.99 -11.80
C LEU A 193 29.82 14.57 -12.22
N TYR A 194 30.18 14.17 -13.43
CA TYR A 194 30.02 12.80 -13.88
C TYR A 194 31.37 12.09 -13.75
N LYS A 195 31.45 11.10 -12.83
CA LYS A 195 32.65 10.28 -12.60
C LYS A 195 32.28 8.81 -12.49
N PRO A 196 33.14 7.89 -12.98
CA PRO A 196 32.95 6.46 -12.76
C PRO A 196 33.11 6.11 -11.28
N GLN A 197 32.50 5.00 -10.87
CA GLN A 197 32.46 4.57 -9.46
C GLN A 197 33.87 4.28 -8.89
N SER A 198 34.83 3.96 -9.75
CA SER A 198 36.24 3.77 -9.37
C SER A 198 36.92 5.02 -8.81
N ASP A 199 36.39 6.20 -9.11
CA ASP A 199 36.96 7.48 -8.68
C ASP A 199 36.44 7.92 -7.30
N TYR A 200 35.53 7.16 -6.68
CA TYR A 200 35.02 7.43 -5.34
C TYR A 200 35.94 6.83 -4.26
N VAL A 201 36.23 7.60 -3.24
CA VAL A 201 36.96 7.15 -2.05
C VAL A 201 35.98 6.91 -0.90
N ALA A 202 36.12 5.78 -0.20
CA ALA A 202 35.21 5.36 0.86
C ALA A 202 35.74 5.71 2.28
N ASP A 203 36.96 6.24 2.38
CA ASP A 203 37.69 6.49 3.64
C ASP A 203 37.35 7.84 4.30
N GLY A 204 36.46 8.62 3.73
CA GLY A 204 36.10 9.95 4.23
C GLY A 204 37.12 11.05 3.96
N THR A 205 38.21 10.79 3.22
CA THR A 205 39.23 11.79 2.88
C THR A 205 38.85 12.66 1.67
N GLY A 206 37.82 12.26 0.90
CA GLY A 206 37.34 12.96 -0.28
C GLY A 206 36.32 14.05 0.03
N THR A 207 36.00 14.86 -1.00
CA THR A 207 34.92 15.83 -0.94
C THR A 207 33.56 15.12 -1.08
N PRO A 208 32.57 15.36 -0.19
CA PRO A 208 31.26 14.77 -0.29
C PRO A 208 30.55 15.14 -1.59
N ILE A 209 29.99 14.15 -2.29
CA ILE A 209 29.18 14.35 -3.49
C ILE A 209 27.71 14.14 -3.14
N LEU A 210 26.88 15.16 -3.34
CA LEU A 210 25.44 15.07 -3.22
C LEU A 210 24.86 14.38 -4.45
N ARG A 211 24.14 13.28 -4.23
CA ARG A 211 23.44 12.53 -5.27
C ARG A 211 21.94 12.75 -5.16
N ILE A 212 21.19 12.34 -6.18
CA ILE A 212 19.72 12.51 -6.23
C ILE A 212 19.01 11.84 -5.03
N ASP A 213 19.58 10.76 -4.51
CA ASP A 213 19.10 10.04 -3.32
C ASP A 213 19.43 10.74 -1.98
N GLY A 214 20.15 11.84 -2.01
CA GLY A 214 20.46 12.69 -0.86
C GLY A 214 19.52 13.90 -0.67
N PHE A 215 18.42 13.99 -1.47
CA PHE A 215 17.42 15.05 -1.40
C PHE A 215 16.06 14.53 -0.98
#